data_9bfa818366c9295d4479a2896e716f0f
#
_entry.id   9bfa818366c9295d4479a2896e716f0f
#
_cell.length_a   1.000
_cell.length_b   1.000
_cell.length_c   1.000
_cell.angle_alpha   90.00
_cell.angle_beta   90.00
_cell.angle_gamma   90.00
#
_symmetry.space_group_name_H-M   'P 1'
#
loop_
_entity.id
_entity.type
_entity.pdbx_description
1 polymer ?
#
loop_
_entity_poly.entity_id
_entity_poly.type
_entity_poly.pdbx_seq_one_letter_code
_entity_poly.pdbx_strand_id
1 'polypeptide(L)'
;MENIEPPLTQTVEDVESTKNQTEKGSKMFWGSLLRTILGTTISIILTFGTNALIQRHRRAQDRKMTAMMVLSNIESFALTLEKRSERMAPNDSIAAWLLCMSYEDLELLPSNELNELIDRATDVATLNHDHSAENVFSNYIDTWKNVNNAQFIDNVGSCFSALNGVEEQFNQWVMGVPDALHDVNVNPNNYEGSTLPMKIMHSDRVRTAMKDIHNRRCWLRYAAATLRYFNLRNMAAIGIAEEEVLEYTDARLRSNKVDDGGTRPDANSFYTRAYTLDSLTSLTHLTNHIEELKAEKE
;
A
#
# COMPACT_ATOMS: atom_id res chain seq x y z
N MET A 1 -103.23 -54.13 33.73
CA MET A 1 -103.16 -52.95 34.54
C MET A 1 -101.68 -52.47 34.49
N GLU A 2 -101.43 -51.63 33.59
CA GLU A 2 -100.08 -51.07 33.36
C GLU A 2 -99.97 -49.69 33.90
N ASN A 3 -99.04 -49.50 34.80
CA ASN A 3 -98.70 -48.22 35.35
C ASN A 3 -97.74 -47.48 34.35
N ILE A 4 -98.21 -46.36 33.92
CA ILE A 4 -97.42 -45.42 33.12
C ILE A 4 -96.87 -44.40 34.02
N GLU A 5 -95.55 -44.31 34.21
CA GLU A 5 -94.85 -43.21 34.92
C GLU A 5 -94.69 -41.97 34.00
N PRO A 6 -94.76 -40.73 34.45
CA PRO A 6 -94.61 -39.56 33.64
C PRO A 6 -93.15 -39.20 33.45
N PRO A 7 -92.74 -38.53 32.33
CA PRO A 7 -91.43 -38.19 32.02
C PRO A 7 -90.84 -37.10 32.90
N LEU A 8 -89.60 -37.26 33.36
CA LEU A 8 -88.75 -36.30 34.10
C LEU A 8 -88.52 -35.07 33.25
N THR A 9 -89.01 -33.95 33.82
CA THR A 9 -88.67 -32.60 33.30
C THR A 9 -87.25 -32.26 33.65
N GLN A 10 -86.37 -32.34 32.67
CA GLN A 10 -84.97 -31.78 32.82
C GLN A 10 -85.07 -30.27 32.94
N THR A 11 -84.58 -29.77 34.07
CA THR A 11 -84.63 -28.33 34.42
C THR A 11 -83.68 -27.55 33.51
N VAL A 12 -84.15 -26.44 32.97
CA VAL A 12 -83.43 -25.53 32.03
C VAL A 12 -82.14 -24.96 32.68
N GLU A 13 -81.98 -25.02 33.99
CA GLU A 13 -80.79 -24.55 34.70
C GLU A 13 -79.49 -25.34 34.43
N ASP A 14 -79.56 -26.64 34.17
CA ASP A 14 -78.37 -27.46 33.90
C ASP A 14 -77.78 -27.24 32.47
N VAL A 15 -78.56 -26.76 31.53
CA VAL A 15 -78.10 -26.47 30.17
C VAL A 15 -77.39 -25.11 30.09
N GLU A 16 -77.79 -24.14 30.88
CA GLU A 16 -77.16 -22.81 30.98
C GLU A 16 -75.82 -22.87 31.72
N SER A 17 -75.69 -23.70 32.73
CA SER A 17 -74.43 -23.90 33.50
C SER A 17 -73.35 -24.56 32.62
N THR A 18 -73.71 -25.55 31.80
CA THR A 18 -72.76 -26.23 30.89
C THR A 18 -72.31 -25.34 29.75
N LYS A 19 -73.20 -24.49 29.25
CA LYS A 19 -72.87 -23.54 28.18
C LYS A 19 -71.90 -22.45 28.64
N ASN A 20 -72.08 -21.93 29.82
CA ASN A 20 -71.19 -20.91 30.44
C ASN A 20 -69.81 -21.47 30.78
N GLN A 21 -69.69 -22.76 31.19
CA GLN A 21 -68.42 -23.41 31.44
C GLN A 21 -67.63 -23.67 30.15
N THR A 22 -68.28 -24.06 29.07
CA THR A 22 -67.63 -24.29 27.77
C THR A 22 -67.16 -22.99 27.11
N GLU A 23 -67.92 -21.90 27.26
CA GLU A 23 -67.51 -20.58 26.76
C GLU A 23 -66.33 -19.96 27.51
N LYS A 24 -66.29 -20.10 28.87
CA LYS A 24 -65.12 -19.69 29.66
C LYS A 24 -63.89 -20.49 29.39
N GLY A 25 -63.97 -21.80 29.21
CA GLY A 25 -62.84 -22.68 28.83
C GLY A 25 -62.32 -22.35 27.46
N SER A 26 -63.20 -22.07 26.49
CA SER A 26 -62.81 -21.68 25.13
C SER A 26 -62.09 -20.32 25.11
N LYS A 27 -62.63 -19.31 25.80
CA LYS A 27 -61.96 -17.98 25.89
C LYS A 27 -60.59 -18.07 26.57
N MET A 28 -60.41 -18.90 27.59
CA MET A 28 -59.16 -19.10 28.30
C MET A 28 -58.12 -19.84 27.43
N PHE A 29 -58.57 -20.82 26.66
CA PHE A 29 -57.71 -21.56 25.71
C PHE A 29 -57.21 -20.65 24.59
N TRP A 30 -58.09 -19.87 23.95
CA TRP A 30 -57.71 -18.92 22.92
C TRP A 30 -56.78 -17.81 23.44
N GLY A 31 -56.99 -17.35 24.66
CA GLY A 31 -56.07 -16.38 25.29
C GLY A 31 -54.67 -16.93 25.56
N SER A 32 -54.59 -18.21 25.97
CA SER A 32 -53.30 -18.90 26.18
C SER A 32 -52.60 -19.18 24.84
N LEU A 33 -53.33 -19.63 23.82
CA LEU A 33 -52.81 -19.88 22.49
C LEU A 33 -52.25 -18.60 21.84
N LEU A 34 -53.00 -17.48 21.94
CA LEU A 34 -52.57 -16.18 21.42
C LEU A 34 -51.32 -15.68 22.13
N ARG A 35 -51.17 -15.85 23.44
CA ARG A 35 -49.96 -15.49 24.18
C ARG A 35 -48.75 -16.33 23.76
N THR A 36 -48.95 -17.62 23.55
CA THR A 36 -47.88 -18.52 23.08
C THR A 36 -47.43 -18.15 21.67
N ILE A 37 -48.37 -17.90 20.75
CA ILE A 37 -48.09 -17.50 19.37
C ILE A 37 -47.35 -16.13 19.36
N LEU A 38 -47.86 -15.17 20.12
CA LEU A 38 -47.16 -13.85 20.24
C LEU A 38 -45.76 -13.99 20.82
N GLY A 39 -45.60 -14.76 21.90
CA GLY A 39 -44.31 -14.99 22.53
C GLY A 39 -43.30 -15.65 21.58
N THR A 40 -43.73 -16.68 20.85
CA THR A 40 -42.87 -17.36 19.85
C THR A 40 -42.55 -16.45 18.66
N THR A 41 -43.51 -15.67 18.18
CA THR A 41 -43.28 -14.73 17.07
C THR A 41 -42.33 -13.62 17.46
N ILE A 42 -42.47 -13.05 18.65
CA ILE A 42 -41.54 -12.05 19.17
C ILE A 42 -40.14 -12.65 19.37
N SER A 43 -40.05 -13.86 19.90
CA SER A 43 -38.77 -14.57 20.07
C SER A 43 -38.07 -14.83 18.73
N ILE A 44 -38.81 -15.23 17.73
CA ILE A 44 -38.31 -15.44 16.36
C ILE A 44 -37.83 -14.11 15.76
N ILE A 45 -38.63 -13.05 15.86
CA ILE A 45 -38.26 -11.72 15.35
C ILE A 45 -37.01 -11.18 16.05
N LEU A 46 -36.91 -11.33 17.37
CA LEU A 46 -35.74 -10.92 18.14
C LEU A 46 -34.49 -11.72 17.73
N THR A 47 -34.61 -13.02 17.60
CA THR A 47 -33.48 -13.91 17.26
C THR A 47 -32.99 -13.63 15.84
N PHE A 48 -33.87 -13.59 14.86
CA PHE A 48 -33.49 -13.30 13.47
C PHE A 48 -33.08 -11.84 13.26
N GLY A 49 -33.75 -10.90 13.95
CA GLY A 49 -33.41 -9.48 13.89
C GLY A 49 -32.05 -9.16 14.50
N THR A 50 -31.73 -9.75 15.65
CA THR A 50 -30.40 -9.57 16.28
C THR A 50 -29.30 -10.24 15.48
N ASN A 51 -29.52 -11.44 14.93
CA ASN A 51 -28.54 -12.08 14.06
C ASN A 51 -28.30 -11.27 12.78
N ALA A 52 -29.34 -10.72 12.16
CA ALA A 52 -29.19 -9.87 10.99
C ALA A 52 -28.42 -8.57 11.30
N LEU A 53 -28.67 -7.96 12.46
CA LEU A 53 -27.95 -6.78 12.94
C LEU A 53 -26.46 -7.09 13.20
N ILE A 54 -26.16 -8.19 13.90
CA ILE A 54 -24.80 -8.64 14.17
C ILE A 54 -24.07 -8.93 12.88
N GLN A 55 -24.69 -9.63 11.93
CA GLN A 55 -24.10 -9.91 10.63
C GLN A 55 -23.85 -8.62 9.81
N ARG A 56 -24.76 -7.67 9.83
CA ARG A 56 -24.55 -6.35 9.18
C ARG A 56 -23.39 -5.59 9.80
N HIS A 57 -23.28 -5.60 11.12
CA HIS A 57 -22.18 -4.95 11.83
C HIS A 57 -20.83 -5.59 11.51
N ARG A 58 -20.74 -6.93 11.56
CA ARG A 58 -19.54 -7.68 11.18
C ARG A 58 -19.14 -7.39 9.72
N ARG A 59 -20.07 -7.45 8.78
CA ARG A 59 -19.78 -7.13 7.38
C ARG A 59 -19.33 -5.68 7.18
N ALA A 60 -19.81 -4.74 7.98
CA ALA A 60 -19.35 -3.35 7.93
C ALA A 60 -17.91 -3.21 8.47
N GLN A 61 -17.59 -3.91 9.57
CA GLN A 61 -16.23 -3.96 10.10
C GLN A 61 -15.25 -4.63 9.13
N ASP A 62 -15.62 -5.79 8.57
CA ASP A 62 -14.77 -6.50 7.59
C ASP A 62 -14.48 -5.62 6.37
N ARG A 63 -15.49 -4.90 5.87
CA ARG A 63 -15.33 -3.94 4.76
C ARG A 63 -14.38 -2.80 5.12
N LYS A 64 -14.55 -2.22 6.33
CA LYS A 64 -13.66 -1.15 6.81
C LYS A 64 -12.22 -1.66 6.91
N MET A 65 -12.00 -2.81 7.51
CA MET A 65 -10.67 -3.43 7.64
C MET A 65 -10.02 -3.68 6.28
N THR A 66 -10.75 -4.26 5.33
CA THR A 66 -10.21 -4.52 4.00
C THR A 66 -9.91 -3.21 3.24
N ALA A 67 -10.77 -2.21 3.36
CA ALA A 67 -10.52 -0.89 2.79
C ALA A 67 -9.29 -0.23 3.40
N MET A 68 -9.14 -0.27 4.72
CA MET A 68 -7.95 0.22 5.43
C MET A 68 -6.67 -0.45 4.95
N MET A 69 -6.68 -1.76 4.74
CA MET A 69 -5.52 -2.50 4.23
C MET A 69 -5.13 -2.04 2.82
N VAL A 70 -6.10 -1.85 1.93
CA VAL A 70 -5.88 -1.37 0.55
C VAL A 70 -5.34 0.05 0.54
N LEU A 71 -5.99 0.97 1.27
CA LEU A 71 -5.58 2.38 1.34
C LEU A 71 -4.20 2.54 1.97
N SER A 72 -3.92 1.78 3.04
CA SER A 72 -2.61 1.73 3.69
C SER A 72 -1.51 1.20 2.77
N ASN A 73 -1.81 0.23 1.90
CA ASN A 73 -0.85 -0.28 0.93
C ASN A 73 -0.48 0.79 -0.10
N ILE A 74 -1.48 1.50 -0.65
CA ILE A 74 -1.25 2.62 -1.58
C ILE A 74 -0.41 3.71 -0.90
N GLU A 75 -0.73 4.08 0.34
CA GLU A 75 0.02 5.08 1.10
C GLU A 75 1.46 4.65 1.40
N SER A 76 1.64 3.39 1.82
CA SER A 76 2.95 2.81 2.07
C SER A 76 3.85 2.84 0.83
N PHE A 77 3.27 2.58 -0.35
CA PHE A 77 4.03 2.67 -1.59
C PHE A 77 4.36 4.13 -1.96
N ALA A 78 3.42 5.05 -1.82
CA ALA A 78 3.70 6.47 -2.04
C ALA A 78 4.86 6.96 -1.16
N LEU A 79 4.88 6.56 0.13
CA LEU A 79 6.00 6.81 1.04
C LEU A 79 7.31 6.15 0.58
N THR A 80 7.23 4.95 0.01
CA THR A 80 8.40 4.24 -0.55
C THR A 80 9.00 4.99 -1.74
N LEU A 81 8.16 5.49 -2.66
CA LEU A 81 8.61 6.30 -3.79
C LEU A 81 9.29 7.60 -3.33
N GLU A 82 8.70 8.27 -2.35
CA GLU A 82 9.26 9.52 -1.79
C GLU A 82 10.63 9.26 -1.16
N LYS A 83 10.74 8.26 -0.27
CA LYS A 83 12.01 7.86 0.34
C LYS A 83 13.04 7.40 -0.69
N ARG A 84 12.62 6.72 -1.75
CA ARG A 84 13.52 6.34 -2.85
C ARG A 84 14.06 7.59 -3.56
N SER A 85 13.21 8.54 -3.88
CA SER A 85 13.60 9.82 -4.46
C SER A 85 14.60 10.59 -3.57
N GLU A 86 14.40 10.59 -2.26
CA GLU A 86 15.33 11.21 -1.30
C GLU A 86 16.68 10.49 -1.28
N ARG A 87 16.68 9.15 -1.26
CA ARG A 87 17.91 8.35 -1.27
C ARG A 87 18.72 8.51 -2.56
N MET A 88 18.08 8.86 -3.67
CA MET A 88 18.76 9.13 -4.94
C MET A 88 19.36 10.54 -5.01
N ALA A 89 19.14 11.41 -4.03
CA ALA A 89 19.66 12.77 -4.07
C ALA A 89 21.20 12.85 -4.12
N PRO A 90 21.97 12.07 -3.35
CA PRO A 90 23.41 12.02 -3.46
C PRO A 90 23.89 11.53 -4.82
N ASN A 91 23.26 10.47 -5.36
CA ASN A 91 23.57 9.92 -6.69
C ASN A 91 23.37 10.97 -7.79
N ASP A 92 22.22 11.67 -7.75
CA ASP A 92 21.89 12.77 -8.65
C ASP A 92 22.96 13.89 -8.61
N SER A 93 23.37 14.28 -7.42
CA SER A 93 24.39 15.33 -7.23
C SER A 93 25.78 14.91 -7.79
N ILE A 94 26.22 13.68 -7.51
CA ILE A 94 27.49 13.16 -8.02
C ILE A 94 27.43 13.00 -9.54
N ALA A 95 26.34 12.45 -10.07
CA ALA A 95 26.15 12.30 -11.51
C ALA A 95 26.19 13.66 -12.23
N ALA A 96 25.49 14.68 -11.67
CA ALA A 96 25.52 16.03 -12.20
C ALA A 96 26.93 16.62 -12.21
N TRP A 97 27.69 16.44 -11.12
CA TRP A 97 29.06 16.90 -11.01
C TRP A 97 29.95 16.21 -12.06
N LEU A 98 29.93 14.87 -12.18
CA LEU A 98 30.71 14.12 -13.18
C LEU A 98 30.39 14.56 -14.62
N LEU A 99 29.12 14.87 -14.90
CA LEU A 99 28.69 15.30 -16.22
C LEU A 99 29.07 16.73 -16.56
N CYS A 100 29.32 17.59 -15.55
CA CYS A 100 29.76 18.96 -15.72
C CYS A 100 31.27 19.12 -15.85
N MET A 101 32.06 18.15 -15.36
CA MET A 101 33.52 18.18 -15.47
C MET A 101 33.99 17.96 -16.90
N SER A 102 35.11 18.62 -17.29
CA SER A 102 35.81 18.29 -18.52
C SER A 102 36.49 16.93 -18.43
N TYR A 103 36.73 16.29 -19.55
CA TYR A 103 37.45 15.01 -19.56
C TYR A 103 38.88 15.16 -19.05
N GLU A 104 39.53 16.28 -19.38
CA GLU A 104 40.86 16.63 -18.90
C GLU A 104 40.93 16.74 -17.39
N ASP A 105 39.88 17.31 -16.75
CA ASP A 105 39.78 17.40 -15.30
C ASP A 105 39.53 16.02 -14.67
N LEU A 106 38.72 15.19 -15.28
CA LEU A 106 38.46 13.82 -14.79
C LEU A 106 39.68 12.93 -14.90
N GLU A 107 40.56 13.16 -15.89
CA GLU A 107 41.83 12.43 -16.04
C GLU A 107 42.88 12.78 -14.97
N LEU A 108 42.70 13.88 -14.23
CA LEU A 108 43.54 14.20 -13.08
C LEU A 108 43.27 13.31 -11.87
N LEU A 109 42.02 12.80 -11.76
CA LEU A 109 41.66 11.96 -10.64
C LEU A 109 42.33 10.57 -10.74
N PRO A 110 42.79 10.03 -9.61
CA PRO A 110 43.20 8.64 -9.54
C PRO A 110 42.07 7.71 -10.04
N SER A 111 42.42 6.68 -10.83
CA SER A 111 41.42 5.76 -11.43
C SER A 111 40.48 5.10 -10.40
N ASN A 112 40.95 4.82 -9.19
CA ASN A 112 40.13 4.27 -8.11
C ASN A 112 39.12 5.28 -7.58
N GLU A 113 39.46 6.56 -7.48
CA GLU A 113 38.56 7.62 -7.03
C GLU A 113 37.47 7.91 -8.06
N LEU A 114 37.86 8.00 -9.33
CA LEU A 114 36.90 8.18 -10.42
C LEU A 114 35.93 6.98 -10.53
N ASN A 115 36.46 5.75 -10.39
CA ASN A 115 35.60 4.55 -10.39
C ASN A 115 34.62 4.58 -9.22
N GLU A 116 35.04 4.96 -8.03
CA GLU A 116 34.20 5.07 -6.85
C GLU A 116 33.09 6.12 -7.04
N LEU A 117 33.38 7.25 -7.66
CA LEU A 117 32.39 8.27 -7.98
C LEU A 117 31.37 7.77 -9.00
N ILE A 118 31.81 7.03 -10.03
CA ILE A 118 30.91 6.41 -11.02
C ILE A 118 30.01 5.38 -10.35
N ASP A 119 30.57 4.49 -9.54
CA ASP A 119 29.81 3.49 -8.81
C ASP A 119 28.74 4.13 -7.93
N ARG A 120 29.10 5.17 -7.16
CA ARG A 120 28.15 5.94 -6.36
C ARG A 120 27.07 6.62 -7.21
N ALA A 121 27.45 7.25 -8.33
CA ALA A 121 26.48 7.90 -9.21
C ALA A 121 25.47 6.92 -9.78
N THR A 122 25.87 5.67 -9.99
CA THR A 122 25.07 4.63 -10.67
C THR A 122 24.44 3.60 -9.74
N ASP A 123 24.72 3.64 -8.43
CA ASP A 123 24.17 2.74 -7.42
C ASP A 123 22.71 3.09 -7.09
N VAL A 124 21.79 2.62 -7.92
CA VAL A 124 20.36 2.79 -7.74
C VAL A 124 19.68 1.44 -7.57
N ALA A 125 19.08 1.20 -6.40
CA ALA A 125 18.38 -0.03 -6.13
C ALA A 125 16.96 -0.05 -6.74
N THR A 126 16.48 -1.24 -7.11
CA THR A 126 15.13 -1.48 -7.63
C THR A 126 14.03 -1.08 -6.64
N LEU A 127 12.83 -0.84 -7.15
CA LEU A 127 11.61 -0.73 -6.37
C LEU A 127 11.00 -2.11 -6.18
N ASN A 128 10.35 -2.29 -5.05
CA ASN A 128 9.52 -3.45 -4.78
C ASN A 128 8.36 -3.03 -3.89
N HIS A 129 7.14 -3.48 -4.18
CA HIS A 129 5.98 -3.23 -3.34
C HIS A 129 5.28 -4.53 -2.95
N ASP A 130 4.46 -4.45 -1.90
CA ASP A 130 3.70 -5.58 -1.41
C ASP A 130 2.39 -5.75 -2.21
N HIS A 131 2.32 -6.75 -3.08
CA HIS A 131 1.15 -7.08 -3.89
C HIS A 131 0.00 -7.75 -3.12
N SER A 132 0.15 -7.99 -1.80
CA SER A 132 -0.86 -8.71 -1.02
C SER A 132 -2.21 -7.99 -1.00
N ALA A 133 -2.20 -6.66 -0.88
CA ALA A 133 -3.42 -5.86 -0.87
C ALA A 133 -4.12 -5.81 -2.24
N GLU A 134 -3.36 -5.77 -3.33
CA GLU A 134 -3.88 -5.88 -4.70
C GLU A 134 -4.54 -7.24 -4.92
N ASN A 135 -3.88 -8.31 -4.50
CA ASN A 135 -4.41 -9.67 -4.58
C ASN A 135 -5.70 -9.83 -3.77
N VAL A 136 -5.75 -9.28 -2.55
CA VAL A 136 -6.97 -9.25 -1.75
C VAL A 136 -8.06 -8.43 -2.45
N PHE A 137 -7.73 -7.26 -2.96
CA PHE A 137 -8.69 -6.42 -3.67
C PHE A 137 -9.27 -7.14 -4.89
N SER A 138 -8.45 -7.78 -5.69
CA SER A 138 -8.87 -8.47 -6.92
C SER A 138 -9.67 -9.75 -6.65
N ASN A 139 -9.33 -10.51 -5.60
CA ASN A 139 -9.95 -11.79 -5.30
C ASN A 139 -11.24 -11.67 -4.47
N TYR A 140 -11.43 -10.58 -3.72
CA TYR A 140 -12.60 -10.36 -2.87
C TYR A 140 -13.61 -9.38 -3.49
N ILE A 141 -13.79 -9.45 -4.81
CA ILE A 141 -14.67 -8.55 -5.56
C ILE A 141 -16.13 -8.55 -5.03
N ASP A 142 -16.59 -9.66 -4.45
CA ASP A 142 -17.92 -9.75 -3.84
C ASP A 142 -18.05 -8.91 -2.57
N THR A 143 -16.95 -8.69 -1.85
CA THR A 143 -16.91 -7.76 -0.71
C THR A 143 -17.09 -6.33 -1.17
N TRP A 144 -16.51 -5.98 -2.33
CA TRP A 144 -16.56 -4.64 -2.91
C TRP A 144 -17.86 -4.31 -3.60
N LYS A 145 -18.57 -5.29 -4.16
CA LYS A 145 -19.93 -5.11 -4.74
C LYS A 145 -20.93 -4.51 -3.73
N ASN A 146 -20.69 -4.74 -2.44
CA ASN A 146 -21.51 -4.19 -1.36
C ASN A 146 -21.09 -2.78 -0.88
N VAL A 147 -19.95 -2.28 -1.39
CA VAL A 147 -19.51 -0.89 -1.19
C VAL A 147 -20.16 -0.06 -2.27
N ASN A 148 -21.39 0.28 -2.28
CA ASN A 148 -22.19 1.02 -3.28
C ASN A 148 -21.50 2.27 -3.90
N ASN A 149 -20.19 2.18 -4.15
CA ASN A 149 -19.34 3.24 -4.66
C ASN A 149 -18.43 2.68 -5.77
N ALA A 150 -18.96 2.62 -7.00
CA ALA A 150 -18.22 2.19 -8.18
C ALA A 150 -16.96 3.04 -8.40
N GLN A 151 -17.03 4.33 -8.10
CA GLN A 151 -15.90 5.25 -8.25
C GLN A 151 -14.72 4.88 -7.33
N PHE A 152 -14.99 4.43 -6.10
CA PHE A 152 -13.94 3.93 -5.20
C PHE A 152 -13.24 2.70 -5.79
N ILE A 153 -14.01 1.74 -6.31
CA ILE A 153 -13.47 0.51 -6.91
C ILE A 153 -12.59 0.84 -8.12
N ASP A 154 -13.09 1.68 -9.03
CA ASP A 154 -12.35 2.09 -10.23
C ASP A 154 -11.07 2.86 -9.88
N ASN A 155 -11.15 3.77 -8.92
CA ASN A 155 -9.97 4.54 -8.47
C ASN A 155 -8.91 3.66 -7.82
N VAL A 156 -9.31 2.70 -6.97
CA VAL A 156 -8.36 1.76 -6.33
C VAL A 156 -7.71 0.87 -7.39
N GLY A 157 -8.48 0.33 -8.32
CA GLY A 157 -7.95 -0.45 -9.45
C GLY A 157 -6.95 0.37 -10.28
N SER A 158 -7.26 1.64 -10.54
CA SER A 158 -6.37 2.57 -11.24
C SER A 158 -5.09 2.85 -10.43
N CYS A 159 -5.19 2.97 -9.10
CA CYS A 159 -4.01 3.11 -8.24
C CYS A 159 -3.10 1.88 -8.35
N PHE A 160 -3.62 0.66 -8.24
CA PHE A 160 -2.80 -0.55 -8.37
C PHE A 160 -2.16 -0.68 -9.76
N SER A 161 -2.89 -0.38 -10.82
CA SER A 161 -2.32 -0.34 -12.17
C SER A 161 -1.20 0.70 -12.29
N ALA A 162 -1.35 1.87 -11.69
CA ALA A 162 -0.32 2.89 -11.65
C ALA A 162 0.91 2.46 -10.82
N LEU A 163 0.70 1.81 -9.67
CA LEU A 163 1.76 1.24 -8.83
C LEU A 163 2.63 0.27 -9.62
N ASN A 164 2.00 -0.71 -10.28
CA ASN A 164 2.68 -1.71 -11.10
C ASN A 164 3.45 -1.06 -12.25
N GLY A 165 2.84 -0.09 -12.93
CA GLY A 165 3.49 0.65 -14.01
C GLY A 165 4.70 1.47 -13.56
N VAL A 166 4.62 2.11 -12.39
CA VAL A 166 5.75 2.87 -11.81
C VAL A 166 6.89 1.93 -11.43
N GLU A 167 6.58 0.81 -10.76
CA GLU A 167 7.60 -0.17 -10.39
C GLU A 167 8.28 -0.78 -11.61
N GLU A 168 7.51 -1.24 -12.59
CA GLU A 168 8.04 -1.86 -13.81
C GLU A 168 8.95 -0.89 -14.59
N GLN A 169 8.48 0.34 -14.86
CA GLN A 169 9.25 1.33 -15.62
C GLN A 169 10.53 1.77 -14.90
N PHE A 170 10.45 1.91 -13.56
CA PHE A 170 11.61 2.26 -12.77
C PHE A 170 12.64 1.12 -12.78
N ASN A 171 12.20 -0.11 -12.55
CA ASN A 171 13.08 -1.27 -12.50
C ASN A 171 13.71 -1.58 -13.87
N GLN A 172 12.99 -1.40 -14.97
CA GLN A 172 13.56 -1.50 -16.32
C GLN A 172 14.70 -0.50 -16.54
N TRP A 173 14.51 0.75 -16.06
CA TRP A 173 15.58 1.75 -16.15
C TRP A 173 16.77 1.38 -15.26
N VAL A 174 16.54 0.98 -14.00
CA VAL A 174 17.60 0.56 -13.07
C VAL A 174 18.43 -0.59 -13.66
N MET A 175 17.79 -1.60 -14.25
CA MET A 175 18.47 -2.73 -14.87
C MET A 175 19.27 -2.35 -16.11
N GLY A 176 18.93 -1.27 -16.78
CA GLY A 176 19.69 -0.76 -17.94
C GLY A 176 21.04 -0.14 -17.57
N VAL A 177 21.25 0.28 -16.31
CA VAL A 177 22.52 0.89 -15.85
C VAL A 177 23.66 -0.15 -15.78
N PRO A 178 23.49 -1.31 -15.12
CA PRO A 178 24.49 -2.38 -15.16
C PRO A 178 24.81 -2.87 -16.58
N ASP A 179 23.80 -2.92 -17.46
CA ASP A 179 24.01 -3.33 -18.86
C ASP A 179 24.90 -2.33 -19.60
N ALA A 180 24.72 -1.01 -19.36
CA ALA A 180 25.56 0.01 -19.95
C ALA A 180 27.01 -0.06 -19.45
N LEU A 181 27.21 -0.30 -18.15
CA LEU A 181 28.54 -0.49 -17.55
C LEU A 181 29.20 -1.78 -18.03
N HIS A 182 28.43 -2.87 -18.12
CA HIS A 182 28.92 -4.15 -18.60
C HIS A 182 29.42 -4.07 -20.04
N ASP A 183 28.72 -3.35 -20.91
CA ASP A 183 29.14 -3.18 -22.33
C ASP A 183 30.53 -2.53 -22.43
N VAL A 184 30.81 -1.50 -21.61
CA VAL A 184 32.15 -0.88 -21.57
C VAL A 184 33.21 -1.83 -21.02
N ASN A 185 32.87 -2.60 -19.98
CA ASN A 185 33.79 -3.55 -19.35
C ASN A 185 34.20 -4.70 -20.31
N VAL A 186 33.24 -5.17 -21.12
CA VAL A 186 33.49 -6.28 -22.09
C VAL A 186 34.16 -5.78 -23.36
N ASN A 187 33.83 -4.57 -23.81
CA ASN A 187 34.30 -3.98 -25.05
C ASN A 187 35.09 -2.66 -24.85
N PRO A 188 36.11 -2.62 -23.97
CA PRO A 188 36.73 -1.35 -23.57
C PRO A 188 37.45 -0.64 -24.72
N ASN A 189 37.81 -1.37 -25.81
CA ASN A 189 38.46 -0.78 -26.97
C ASN A 189 37.54 0.01 -27.89
N ASN A 190 36.22 -0.07 -27.67
CA ASN A 190 35.23 0.71 -28.41
C ASN A 190 35.06 2.13 -27.83
N TYR A 191 35.74 2.42 -26.73
CA TYR A 191 35.57 3.68 -26.00
C TYR A 191 36.91 4.39 -25.85
N GLU A 192 36.88 5.71 -25.94
CA GLU A 192 38.00 6.59 -25.67
C GLU A 192 38.35 6.63 -24.18
N GLY A 193 39.57 7.00 -23.86
CA GLY A 193 40.06 7.16 -22.48
C GLY A 193 41.26 6.31 -22.15
N SER A 194 42.13 6.84 -21.28
CA SER A 194 43.38 6.22 -20.84
C SER A 194 43.15 5.06 -19.84
N THR A 195 42.10 5.14 -19.07
CA THR A 195 41.76 4.17 -18.00
C THR A 195 40.32 3.66 -18.17
N LEU A 196 39.97 2.53 -17.53
CA LEU A 196 38.62 1.97 -17.60
C LEU A 196 37.55 2.97 -17.09
N PRO A 197 37.71 3.69 -15.97
CA PRO A 197 36.75 4.72 -15.56
C PRO A 197 36.57 5.84 -16.57
N MET A 198 37.64 6.28 -17.24
CA MET A 198 37.56 7.26 -18.34
C MET A 198 36.76 6.71 -19.51
N LYS A 199 36.97 5.45 -19.91
CA LYS A 199 36.16 4.80 -20.93
C LYS A 199 34.69 4.71 -20.61
N ILE A 200 34.37 4.46 -19.33
CA ILE A 200 32.99 4.51 -18.81
C ILE A 200 32.40 5.91 -18.97
N MET A 201 33.15 6.94 -18.64
CA MET A 201 32.71 8.34 -18.79
C MET A 201 32.55 8.77 -20.26
N HIS A 202 33.27 8.14 -21.22
CA HIS A 202 33.05 8.36 -22.65
C HIS A 202 31.88 7.56 -23.24
N SER A 203 31.24 6.68 -22.45
CA SER A 203 30.08 5.92 -22.92
C SER A 203 28.82 6.80 -22.90
N ASP A 204 28.24 7.04 -24.07
CA ASP A 204 26.98 7.80 -24.19
C ASP A 204 25.84 7.12 -23.42
N ARG A 205 25.82 5.78 -23.36
CA ARG A 205 24.79 5.03 -22.61
C ARG A 205 24.90 5.30 -21.11
N VAL A 206 26.11 5.27 -20.56
CA VAL A 206 26.34 5.55 -19.14
C VAL A 206 26.03 7.01 -18.82
N ARG A 207 26.50 7.94 -19.64
CA ARG A 207 26.19 9.38 -19.49
C ARG A 207 24.71 9.66 -19.56
N THR A 208 23.98 8.98 -20.45
CA THR A 208 22.51 9.11 -20.53
C THR A 208 21.86 8.55 -19.28
N ALA A 209 22.29 7.40 -18.79
CA ALA A 209 21.78 6.85 -17.53
C ALA A 209 21.99 7.79 -16.35
N MET A 210 23.17 8.43 -16.24
CA MET A 210 23.44 9.46 -15.22
C MET A 210 22.54 10.70 -15.37
N LYS A 211 22.33 11.20 -16.61
CA LYS A 211 21.41 12.34 -16.86
C LYS A 211 19.97 12.02 -16.45
N ASP A 212 19.56 10.78 -16.63
CA ASP A 212 18.20 10.35 -16.31
C ASP A 212 17.94 10.21 -14.81
N ILE A 213 18.95 10.15 -13.95
CA ILE A 213 18.78 10.04 -12.50
C ILE A 213 17.90 11.18 -11.96
N HIS A 214 18.22 12.41 -12.35
CA HIS A 214 17.43 13.58 -11.95
C HIS A 214 15.97 13.47 -12.38
N ASN A 215 15.73 13.13 -13.64
CA ASN A 215 14.39 12.99 -14.18
C ASN A 215 13.61 11.88 -13.46
N ARG A 216 14.25 10.73 -13.19
CA ARG A 216 13.64 9.61 -12.47
C ARG A 216 13.32 9.98 -11.03
N ARG A 217 14.21 10.70 -10.37
CA ARG A 217 13.99 11.20 -9.01
C ARG A 217 12.77 12.14 -8.94
N CYS A 218 12.67 13.10 -9.87
CA CYS A 218 11.52 14.00 -9.96
C CYS A 218 10.23 13.23 -10.28
N TRP A 219 10.31 12.26 -11.18
CA TRP A 219 9.17 11.43 -11.55
C TRP A 219 8.65 10.58 -10.38
N LEU A 220 9.52 9.99 -9.54
CA LEU A 220 9.10 9.27 -8.33
C LEU A 220 8.34 10.18 -7.36
N ARG A 221 8.81 11.41 -7.15
CA ARG A 221 8.11 12.40 -6.30
C ARG A 221 6.73 12.75 -6.86
N TYR A 222 6.64 12.95 -8.17
CA TYR A 222 5.38 13.24 -8.84
C TYR A 222 4.42 12.04 -8.72
N ALA A 223 4.89 10.83 -8.94
CA ALA A 223 4.10 9.60 -8.79
C ALA A 223 3.60 9.45 -7.34
N ALA A 224 4.45 9.67 -6.34
CA ALA A 224 4.06 9.64 -4.92
C ALA A 224 2.94 10.65 -4.60
N ALA A 225 3.09 11.89 -5.04
CA ALA A 225 2.08 12.93 -4.83
C ALA A 225 0.75 12.59 -5.52
N THR A 226 0.81 12.04 -6.74
CA THR A 226 -0.37 11.63 -7.50
C THR A 226 -1.11 10.49 -6.80
N LEU A 227 -0.39 9.47 -6.32
CA LEU A 227 -0.98 8.36 -5.58
C LEU A 227 -1.64 8.83 -4.28
N ARG A 228 -1.01 9.70 -3.51
CA ARG A 228 -1.60 10.31 -2.31
C ARG A 228 -2.87 11.09 -2.62
N TYR A 229 -2.87 11.88 -3.68
CA TYR A 229 -4.06 12.62 -4.10
C TYR A 229 -5.24 11.69 -4.39
N PHE A 230 -5.02 10.60 -5.14
CA PHE A 230 -6.08 9.62 -5.40
C PHE A 230 -6.46 8.85 -4.13
N ASN A 231 -5.51 8.53 -3.27
CA ASN A 231 -5.77 7.84 -2.01
C ASN A 231 -6.65 8.67 -1.06
N LEU A 232 -6.39 9.97 -0.93
CA LEU A 232 -7.25 10.91 -0.17
C LEU A 232 -8.68 10.95 -0.73
N ARG A 233 -8.85 10.95 -2.05
CA ARG A 233 -10.17 10.87 -2.68
C ARG A 233 -10.87 9.54 -2.38
N ASN A 234 -10.12 8.44 -2.35
CA ASN A 234 -10.65 7.13 -2.01
C ASN A 234 -11.09 7.06 -0.55
N MET A 235 -10.32 7.62 0.38
CA MET A 235 -10.68 7.75 1.80
C MET A 235 -11.98 8.53 1.97
N ALA A 236 -12.08 9.70 1.33
CA ALA A 236 -13.28 10.53 1.36
C ALA A 236 -14.51 9.82 0.78
N ALA A 237 -14.36 9.06 -0.31
CA ALA A 237 -15.44 8.34 -0.98
C ALA A 237 -16.09 7.25 -0.12
N ILE A 238 -15.37 6.70 0.85
CA ILE A 238 -15.85 5.64 1.76
C ILE A 238 -15.95 6.09 3.21
N GLY A 239 -15.69 7.36 3.50
CA GLY A 239 -15.83 7.95 4.83
C GLY A 239 -14.81 7.45 5.86
N ILE A 240 -13.58 7.16 5.43
CA ILE A 240 -12.45 6.83 6.30
C ILE A 240 -11.60 8.09 6.48
N ALA A 241 -11.23 8.41 7.71
CA ALA A 241 -10.35 9.55 7.99
C ALA A 241 -8.90 9.26 7.58
N GLU A 242 -8.20 10.28 7.11
CA GLU A 242 -6.80 10.18 6.71
C GLU A 242 -5.92 9.70 7.88
N GLU A 243 -6.15 10.24 9.05
CA GLU A 243 -5.42 9.90 10.27
C GLU A 243 -5.51 8.41 10.60
N GLU A 244 -6.68 7.78 10.41
CA GLU A 244 -6.87 6.34 10.63
C GLU A 244 -5.99 5.51 9.69
N VAL A 245 -5.86 5.92 8.42
CA VAL A 245 -5.03 5.21 7.43
C VAL A 245 -3.56 5.41 7.73
N LEU A 246 -3.15 6.61 8.09
CA LEU A 246 -1.75 6.91 8.44
C LEU A 246 -1.32 6.14 9.69
N GLU A 247 -2.14 6.11 10.75
CA GLU A 247 -1.86 5.35 11.96
C GLU A 247 -1.73 3.85 11.68
N TYR A 248 -2.63 3.29 10.88
CA TYR A 248 -2.58 1.90 10.47
C TYR A 248 -1.32 1.60 9.63
N THR A 249 -0.96 2.49 8.71
CA THR A 249 0.24 2.37 7.88
C THR A 249 1.50 2.39 8.72
N ASP A 250 1.61 3.31 9.67
CA ASP A 250 2.73 3.42 10.58
C ASP A 250 2.88 2.18 11.48
N ALA A 251 1.78 1.67 12.01
CA ALA A 251 1.78 0.44 12.80
C ALA A 251 2.29 -0.75 11.98
N ARG A 252 1.85 -0.88 10.72
CA ARG A 252 2.28 -1.93 9.79
C ARG A 252 3.77 -1.80 9.44
N LEU A 253 4.23 -0.59 9.14
CA LEU A 253 5.65 -0.35 8.81
C LEU A 253 6.56 -0.64 10.01
N ARG A 254 6.11 -0.37 11.23
CA ARG A 254 6.85 -0.72 12.45
C ARG A 254 6.91 -2.22 12.68
N SER A 255 5.83 -2.95 12.44
CA SER A 255 5.79 -4.41 12.58
C SER A 255 6.70 -5.11 11.56
N ASN A 256 6.75 -4.62 10.34
CA ASN A 256 7.59 -5.17 9.27
C ASN A 256 9.08 -4.86 9.45
N LYS A 257 9.45 -3.82 10.22
CA LYS A 257 10.85 -3.50 10.51
C LYS A 257 11.53 -4.51 11.45
N VAL A 258 10.78 -5.36 12.12
CA VAL A 258 11.32 -6.40 13.01
C VAL A 258 11.91 -7.58 12.22
N ASP A 259 11.51 -7.75 10.95
CA ASP A 259 11.89 -8.90 10.12
C ASP A 259 12.89 -8.59 8.98
N ASP A 260 13.26 -7.33 8.80
CA ASP A 260 14.41 -6.99 7.96
C ASP A 260 15.70 -7.43 8.67
N GLY A 261 15.94 -8.74 8.66
CA GLY A 261 17.24 -9.36 8.98
C GLY A 261 18.37 -8.92 8.06
N GLY A 262 18.19 -7.84 7.35
CA GLY A 262 19.23 -7.06 6.70
C GLY A 262 20.16 -6.56 7.79
N THR A 263 21.36 -7.16 7.87
CA THR A 263 22.52 -6.61 8.56
C THR A 263 22.48 -5.10 8.35
N ARG A 264 22.23 -4.36 9.45
CA ARG A 264 22.48 -2.91 9.45
C ARG A 264 23.84 -2.72 8.83
N PRO A 265 23.98 -1.93 7.74
CA PRO A 265 25.31 -1.60 7.26
C PRO A 265 26.07 -1.10 8.48
N ASP A 266 27.23 -1.68 8.72
CA ASP A 266 28.08 -1.28 9.84
C ASP A 266 28.12 0.25 9.84
N ALA A 267 27.87 0.89 11.00
CA ALA A 267 27.85 2.35 11.13
C ALA A 267 29.18 2.99 10.67
N ASN A 268 30.23 2.18 10.54
CA ASN A 268 31.52 2.52 9.97
C ASN A 268 31.67 2.12 8.48
N SER A 269 30.66 1.50 7.86
CA SER A 269 30.75 1.20 6.45
C SER A 269 30.82 2.51 5.66
N PHE A 270 31.63 2.49 4.62
CA PHE A 270 31.80 3.58 3.67
C PHE A 270 30.43 4.15 3.19
N TYR A 271 29.43 3.30 2.99
CA TYR A 271 28.05 3.67 2.64
C TYR A 271 27.38 4.56 3.69
N THR A 272 27.58 4.34 4.98
CA THR A 272 26.98 5.15 6.04
C THR A 272 27.59 6.55 6.09
N ARG A 273 28.89 6.69 5.82
CA ARG A 273 29.56 7.99 5.73
C ARG A 273 29.12 8.80 4.52
N ALA A 274 28.88 8.15 3.36
CA ALA A 274 28.41 8.80 2.14
C ALA A 274 26.98 9.35 2.25
N TYR A 275 26.14 8.76 3.10
CA TYR A 275 24.76 9.22 3.32
C TYR A 275 24.65 10.32 4.38
N THR A 276 25.67 10.55 5.20
CA THR A 276 25.66 11.56 6.27
C THR A 276 26.39 12.85 5.89
N LEU A 277 27.13 12.86 4.81
CA LEU A 277 27.75 14.08 4.28
C LEU A 277 26.71 14.86 3.47
N ASP A 278 26.51 16.10 3.82
CA ASP A 278 25.75 17.07 3.04
C ASP A 278 26.31 17.08 1.60
N SER A 279 25.44 16.75 0.62
CA SER A 279 25.85 16.58 -0.78
C SER A 279 26.58 17.80 -1.36
N LEU A 280 26.22 19.02 -0.91
CA LEU A 280 26.88 20.26 -1.29
C LEU A 280 28.31 20.36 -0.73
N THR A 281 28.54 19.97 0.49
CA THR A 281 29.89 19.98 1.12
C THR A 281 30.82 18.99 0.44
N SER A 282 30.29 17.80 0.07
CA SER A 282 31.05 16.78 -0.68
C SER A 282 31.45 17.26 -2.07
N LEU A 283 30.54 17.92 -2.82
CA LEU A 283 30.82 18.41 -4.16
C LEU A 283 31.83 19.55 -4.17
N THR A 284 31.75 20.46 -3.17
CA THR A 284 32.73 21.53 -2.99
C THR A 284 34.14 20.97 -2.69
N HIS A 285 34.20 19.91 -1.86
CA HIS A 285 35.47 19.23 -1.57
C HIS A 285 36.07 18.57 -2.83
N LEU A 286 35.28 17.90 -3.63
CA LEU A 286 35.73 17.28 -4.89
C LEU A 286 36.23 18.33 -5.89
N THR A 287 35.55 19.47 -6.00
CA THR A 287 36.00 20.57 -6.88
C THR A 287 37.31 21.14 -6.42
N ASN A 288 37.49 21.40 -5.10
CA ASN A 288 38.74 21.88 -4.53
C ASN A 288 39.89 20.88 -4.73
N HIS A 289 39.60 19.58 -4.58
CA HIS A 289 40.61 18.52 -4.83
C HIS A 289 41.14 18.54 -6.27
N ILE A 290 40.24 18.71 -7.27
CA ILE A 290 40.69 18.86 -8.66
C ILE A 290 41.54 20.11 -8.86
N GLU A 291 41.21 21.23 -8.26
CA GLU A 291 42.03 22.46 -8.33
C GLU A 291 43.42 22.28 -7.67
N GLU A 292 43.50 21.53 -6.57
CA GLU A 292 44.77 21.13 -5.96
C GLU A 292 45.61 20.27 -6.91
N LEU A 293 44.99 19.25 -7.56
CA LEU A 293 45.68 18.38 -8.52
C LEU A 293 46.15 19.14 -9.77
N LYS A 294 45.44 20.19 -10.20
CA LYS A 294 45.88 21.09 -11.28
C LYS A 294 47.13 21.87 -10.86
N ALA A 295 47.11 22.44 -9.65
CA ALA A 295 48.22 23.21 -9.14
C ALA A 295 49.50 22.40 -8.94
N GLU A 296 49.40 21.09 -8.67
CA GLU A 296 50.56 20.18 -8.57
C GLU A 296 51.19 19.82 -9.92
N LYS A 297 50.42 19.98 -11.03
CA LYS A 297 50.93 19.69 -12.40
C LYS A 297 51.53 20.89 -13.10
N GLU A 298 51.28 22.11 -12.68
CA GLU A 298 51.92 23.35 -13.14
C GLU A 298 53.31 23.55 -12.46
#